data_ecaf79cf541b251628c64d2a4e727ed3
#
_entry.id   ecaf79cf541b251628c64d2a4e727ed3
#
_cell.length_a   1.000
_cell.length_b   1.000
_cell.length_c   1.000
_cell.angle_alpha   90.00
_cell.angle_beta   90.00
_cell.angle_gamma   90.00
#
_symmetry.space_group_name_H-M   'P 1'
#
loop_
_entity.id
_entity.type
_entity.pdbx_description
1 polymer ?
#
loop_
_entity_poly.entity_id
_entity_poly.type
_entity_poly.pdbx_seq_one_letter_code
_entity_poly.pdbx_strand_id
1 'polypeptide(L)'
;MVWQCVEAGLVDGRKIFVDSSLVDADASNNSVIDTRSLRVQLQEGYKKLEARLEEKSESTDSTRRYVKENRRYISTTDPDAAIVNRGRPKLSYQVHRAVDGRSEVITATEATPGDINEAHEMIPLLESHHLNTGIKANTVVADSKYGTVENFLACHDRGVEAHMPDLQESTAKRIEKLNIFPEERFEYDGESDTYRCPAGNRLKPRSLHKSRQSRDYAASQKVCAACQIRKQCTRNKSGRTIKRHLREEELDGMREASRSAKAKRDIKMRQHLMERSYARGTWYGFDRARWRGLWRVQIQEYLVSAVQNIQVLLRYGSYLKTSPSVMMEQIKRAMTRDIRSFLDYAELMSSKIVQSVLFRFIYRRLSFIEG
;
A
#
# COMPACT_ATOMS: atom_id res chain seq x y z
N MET A 1 -10.81 11.74 16.35
CA MET A 1 -9.66 11.44 17.25
C MET A 1 -8.35 11.99 16.70
N VAL A 2 -7.96 11.77 15.43
CA VAL A 2 -6.70 12.30 14.88
C VAL A 2 -6.61 13.82 15.01
N TRP A 3 -7.66 14.52 14.60
CA TRP A 3 -7.76 15.98 14.68
C TRP A 3 -7.57 16.52 16.11
N GLN A 4 -8.14 15.86 17.11
CA GLN A 4 -7.94 16.22 18.52
C GLN A 4 -6.48 16.08 18.96
N CYS A 5 -5.76 15.07 18.44
CA CYS A 5 -4.32 14.93 18.67
C CYS A 5 -3.53 16.04 17.98
N VAL A 6 -3.95 16.48 16.79
CA VAL A 6 -3.36 17.63 16.07
C VAL A 6 -3.57 18.93 16.88
N GLU A 7 -4.78 19.20 17.34
CA GLU A 7 -5.09 20.37 18.17
C GLU A 7 -4.34 20.36 19.50
N ALA A 8 -4.08 19.19 20.06
CA ALA A 8 -3.24 19.04 21.26
C ALA A 8 -1.74 19.20 21.00
N GLY A 9 -1.33 19.43 19.75
CA GLY A 9 0.09 19.57 19.37
C GLY A 9 0.88 18.27 19.45
N LEU A 10 0.21 17.10 19.43
CA LEU A 10 0.82 15.79 19.52
C LEU A 10 1.27 15.23 18.16
N VAL A 11 0.79 15.79 17.06
CA VAL A 11 1.14 15.41 15.70
C VAL A 11 2.06 16.45 15.09
N ASP A 12 3.27 16.06 14.69
CA ASP A 12 4.13 16.89 13.85
C ASP A 12 3.72 16.78 12.36
N GLY A 13 3.29 15.61 11.93
CA GLY A 13 2.77 15.31 10.61
C GLY A 13 3.78 15.33 9.47
N ARG A 14 5.02 15.76 9.73
CA ARG A 14 6.04 15.91 8.68
C ARG A 14 6.80 14.62 8.38
N LYS A 15 6.97 13.77 9.39
CA LYS A 15 7.63 12.47 9.24
C LYS A 15 6.67 11.34 9.64
N ILE A 16 6.34 10.51 8.66
CA ILE A 16 5.34 9.44 8.81
C ILE A 16 6.00 8.08 8.64
N PHE A 17 5.71 7.19 9.58
CA PHE A 17 6.14 5.81 9.56
C PHE A 17 5.00 4.94 9.04
N VAL A 18 5.30 4.12 8.04
CA VAL A 18 4.32 3.25 7.37
C VAL A 18 4.74 1.80 7.54
N ASP A 19 3.77 0.97 7.86
CA ASP A 19 3.92 -0.49 7.95
C ASP A 19 2.57 -1.19 7.82
N SER A 20 2.62 -2.50 7.68
CA SER A 20 1.44 -3.34 7.66
C SER A 20 1.57 -4.56 8.57
N SER A 21 0.43 -5.07 9.03
CA SER A 21 0.37 -6.32 9.79
C SER A 21 -0.83 -7.15 9.36
N LEU A 22 -0.67 -8.47 9.46
CA LEU A 22 -1.77 -9.40 9.17
C LEU A 22 -2.72 -9.50 10.38
N VAL A 23 -3.99 -9.63 10.05
CA VAL A 23 -5.09 -9.89 10.98
C VAL A 23 -5.77 -11.18 10.55
N ASP A 24 -5.80 -12.18 11.42
CA ASP A 24 -6.46 -13.46 11.11
C ASP A 24 -7.95 -13.24 10.88
N ALA A 25 -8.52 -13.79 9.81
CA ALA A 25 -9.94 -13.70 9.53
C ALA A 25 -10.78 -14.58 10.48
N ASP A 26 -12.03 -14.21 10.70
CA ASP A 26 -13.01 -15.06 11.42
C ASP A 26 -13.61 -16.13 10.49
N ALA A 27 -12.74 -16.93 9.89
CA ALA A 27 -13.12 -18.00 8.98
C ALA A 27 -12.13 -19.16 9.05
N SER A 28 -12.66 -20.38 8.90
CA SER A 28 -11.82 -21.59 8.86
C SER A 28 -11.23 -21.80 7.47
N ASN A 29 -10.01 -22.29 7.40
CA ASN A 29 -9.41 -22.76 6.14
C ASN A 29 -10.23 -23.85 5.45
N ASN A 30 -11.04 -24.63 6.21
CA ASN A 30 -11.93 -25.64 5.66
C ASN A 30 -13.09 -25.05 4.82
N SER A 31 -13.36 -23.75 4.97
CA SER A 31 -14.35 -23.03 4.15
C SER A 31 -13.83 -22.62 2.77
N VAL A 32 -12.56 -22.88 2.49
CA VAL A 32 -11.91 -22.48 1.22
C VAL A 32 -12.25 -23.46 0.11
N ILE A 33 -12.73 -22.93 -0.99
CA ILE A 33 -13.02 -23.69 -2.21
C ILE A 33 -12.11 -23.24 -3.36
N ASP A 34 -11.75 -24.18 -4.24
CA ASP A 34 -11.10 -23.87 -5.52
C ASP A 34 -12.20 -23.57 -6.55
N THR A 35 -12.33 -22.30 -6.92
CA THR A 35 -13.37 -21.86 -7.87
C THR A 35 -13.23 -22.48 -9.26
N ARG A 36 -12.03 -22.92 -9.66
CA ARG A 36 -11.82 -23.61 -10.95
C ARG A 36 -12.42 -25.02 -10.91
N SER A 37 -12.18 -25.76 -9.83
CA SER A 37 -12.76 -27.10 -9.65
C SER A 37 -14.28 -27.01 -9.55
N LEU A 38 -14.81 -26.02 -8.85
CA LEU A 38 -16.25 -25.81 -8.74
C LEU A 38 -16.88 -25.48 -10.10
N ARG A 39 -16.26 -24.61 -10.91
CA ARG A 39 -16.74 -24.27 -12.26
C ARG A 39 -16.78 -25.46 -13.20
N VAL A 40 -15.85 -26.38 -13.07
CA VAL A 40 -15.83 -27.65 -13.87
C VAL A 40 -16.96 -28.57 -13.45
N GLN A 41 -17.34 -28.60 -12.16
CA GLN A 41 -18.36 -29.51 -11.62
C GLN A 41 -19.81 -29.02 -11.77
N LEU A 42 -19.97 -27.67 -11.94
CA LEU A 42 -21.29 -27.07 -12.08
C LEU A 42 -21.88 -27.33 -13.48
N GLN A 43 -23.11 -27.86 -13.53
CA GLN A 43 -23.91 -27.95 -14.75
C GLN A 43 -24.25 -26.57 -15.30
N GLU A 44 -24.55 -26.46 -16.63
CA GLU A 44 -24.78 -25.18 -17.33
C GLU A 44 -25.82 -24.26 -16.66
N GLY A 45 -26.84 -24.84 -15.98
CA GLY A 45 -27.85 -24.05 -15.27
C GLY A 45 -27.29 -23.25 -14.08
N TYR A 46 -26.32 -23.83 -13.37
CA TYR A 46 -25.62 -23.16 -12.27
C TYR A 46 -24.63 -22.11 -12.76
N LYS A 47 -24.00 -22.33 -13.92
CA LYS A 47 -23.12 -21.33 -14.56
C LYS A 47 -23.86 -20.04 -14.89
N LYS A 48 -25.11 -20.16 -15.36
CA LYS A 48 -25.97 -18.99 -15.61
C LYS A 48 -26.35 -18.24 -14.32
N LEU A 49 -26.55 -18.96 -13.23
CA LEU A 49 -26.83 -18.35 -11.93
C LEU A 49 -25.59 -17.65 -11.36
N GLU A 50 -24.43 -18.27 -11.48
CA GLU A 50 -23.13 -17.71 -11.08
C GLU A 50 -22.83 -16.41 -11.85
N ALA A 51 -23.00 -16.40 -13.17
CA ALA A 51 -22.84 -15.20 -13.99
C ALA A 51 -23.78 -14.06 -13.56
N ARG A 52 -25.06 -14.38 -13.21
CA ARG A 52 -26.01 -13.39 -12.68
C ARG A 52 -25.62 -12.87 -11.28
N LEU A 53 -25.00 -13.70 -10.45
CA LEU A 53 -24.51 -13.31 -9.13
C LEU A 53 -23.24 -12.45 -9.24
N GLU A 54 -22.35 -12.78 -10.20
CA GLU A 54 -21.18 -11.97 -10.52
C GLU A 54 -21.59 -10.60 -11.07
N GLU A 55 -22.55 -10.55 -11.98
CA GLU A 55 -23.10 -9.31 -12.56
C GLU A 55 -23.79 -8.44 -11.48
N LYS A 56 -24.52 -9.07 -10.53
CA LYS A 56 -25.07 -8.37 -9.37
C LYS A 56 -24.02 -7.90 -8.37
N SER A 57 -22.96 -8.67 -8.18
CA SER A 57 -21.84 -8.25 -7.30
C SER A 57 -21.05 -7.09 -7.89
N GLU A 58 -20.85 -7.06 -9.21
CA GLU A 58 -20.23 -5.93 -9.91
C GLU A 58 -21.10 -4.66 -9.87
N SER A 59 -22.41 -4.81 -9.91
CA SER A 59 -23.35 -3.66 -9.86
C SER A 59 -23.56 -3.07 -8.46
N THR A 60 -23.32 -3.83 -7.39
CA THR A 60 -23.46 -3.37 -6.00
C THR A 60 -22.14 -2.88 -5.40
N ASP A 61 -21.02 -3.07 -6.08
CA ASP A 61 -19.68 -2.93 -5.49
C ASP A 61 -18.89 -1.71 -5.97
N SER A 62 -19.59 -0.59 -6.23
CA SER A 62 -18.93 0.71 -6.45
C SER A 62 -18.15 1.24 -5.23
N THR A 63 -18.24 0.55 -4.08
CA THR A 63 -17.56 0.89 -2.83
C THR A 63 -16.35 0.01 -2.52
N ARG A 64 -16.12 -1.09 -3.25
CA ARG A 64 -14.94 -1.93 -3.00
C ARG A 64 -13.73 -1.37 -3.72
N ARG A 65 -12.88 -0.69 -2.96
CA ARG A 65 -11.58 -0.18 -3.40
C ARG A 65 -10.59 -1.29 -3.72
N TYR A 66 -10.74 -2.44 -3.07
CA TYR A 66 -9.81 -3.55 -3.18
C TYR A 66 -10.49 -4.81 -3.68
N VAL A 67 -9.91 -5.38 -4.73
CA VAL A 67 -10.28 -6.71 -5.25
C VAL A 67 -9.13 -7.66 -4.93
N LYS A 68 -9.46 -8.83 -4.37
CA LYS A 68 -8.45 -9.87 -4.07
C LYS A 68 -7.64 -10.20 -5.32
N GLU A 69 -6.31 -10.27 -5.17
CA GLU A 69 -5.43 -10.72 -6.26
C GLU A 69 -5.65 -12.20 -6.58
N ASN A 70 -5.84 -13.03 -5.57
CA ASN A 70 -6.11 -14.45 -5.74
C ASN A 70 -7.61 -14.77 -5.71
N ARG A 71 -8.22 -14.83 -6.88
CA ARG A 71 -9.64 -15.22 -7.04
C ARG A 71 -9.84 -16.73 -7.14
N ARG A 72 -8.77 -17.54 -7.17
CA ARG A 72 -8.88 -18.98 -7.31
C ARG A 72 -9.37 -19.64 -6.02
N TYR A 73 -8.83 -19.22 -4.88
CA TYR A 73 -9.16 -19.77 -3.57
C TYR A 73 -10.00 -18.76 -2.80
N ILE A 74 -11.27 -19.11 -2.57
CA ILE A 74 -12.24 -18.22 -1.92
C ILE A 74 -12.84 -18.94 -0.73
N SER A 75 -12.92 -18.26 0.42
CA SER A 75 -13.68 -18.74 1.55
C SER A 75 -15.17 -18.52 1.33
N THR A 76 -15.98 -19.54 1.54
CA THR A 76 -17.45 -19.43 1.51
C THR A 76 -18.00 -18.70 2.72
N THR A 77 -17.21 -18.63 3.80
CA THR A 77 -17.62 -18.00 5.07
C THR A 77 -17.24 -16.53 5.11
N ASP A 78 -16.08 -16.18 4.58
CA ASP A 78 -15.56 -14.79 4.51
C ASP A 78 -14.89 -14.57 3.16
N PRO A 79 -15.65 -14.22 2.12
CA PRO A 79 -15.12 -14.07 0.75
C PRO A 79 -14.09 -12.97 0.59
N ASP A 80 -14.08 -11.97 1.48
CA ASP A 80 -13.14 -10.85 1.41
C ASP A 80 -11.76 -11.21 2.00
N ALA A 81 -11.69 -12.21 2.88
CA ALA A 81 -10.42 -12.69 3.43
C ALA A 81 -9.62 -13.45 2.37
N ALA A 82 -8.29 -13.26 2.35
CA ALA A 82 -7.41 -13.97 1.42
C ALA A 82 -6.50 -14.95 2.14
N ILE A 83 -6.09 -16.03 1.43
CA ILE A 83 -5.11 -16.98 1.96
C ILE A 83 -3.73 -16.39 1.88
N VAL A 84 -3.07 -16.27 3.02
CA VAL A 84 -1.67 -15.83 3.13
C VAL A 84 -0.85 -16.99 3.70
N ASN A 85 0.28 -17.29 3.07
CA ASN A 85 1.20 -18.33 3.52
C ASN A 85 2.44 -17.72 4.16
N ARG A 86 2.43 -17.59 5.49
CA ARG A 86 3.63 -17.25 6.30
C ARG A 86 3.95 -18.44 7.23
N GLY A 87 4.40 -19.53 6.62
CA GLY A 87 4.67 -20.79 7.33
C GLY A 87 3.48 -21.75 7.30
N ARG A 88 2.29 -21.33 7.74
CA ARG A 88 1.03 -22.07 7.56
C ARG A 88 0.02 -21.19 6.82
N PRO A 89 -0.69 -21.74 5.81
CA PRO A 89 -1.74 -20.99 5.12
C PRO A 89 -2.84 -20.58 6.11
N LYS A 90 -3.21 -19.32 6.13
CA LYS A 90 -4.31 -18.78 6.92
C LYS A 90 -5.11 -17.77 6.10
N LEU A 91 -6.42 -17.75 6.32
CA LEU A 91 -7.28 -16.67 5.84
C LEU A 91 -7.01 -15.42 6.68
N SER A 92 -6.66 -14.32 6.02
CA SER A 92 -6.24 -13.11 6.70
C SER A 92 -6.65 -11.87 5.92
N TYR A 93 -6.71 -10.77 6.64
CA TYR A 93 -6.67 -9.41 6.16
C TYR A 93 -5.30 -8.81 6.41
N GLN A 94 -5.00 -7.71 5.76
CA GLN A 94 -3.80 -6.91 6.05
C GLN A 94 -4.24 -5.51 6.45
N VAL A 95 -3.69 -5.02 7.54
CA VAL A 95 -3.95 -3.67 8.03
C VAL A 95 -2.69 -2.85 7.87
N HIS A 96 -2.84 -1.71 7.24
CA HIS A 96 -1.78 -0.75 6.97
C HIS A 96 -1.98 0.46 7.85
N ARG A 97 -0.91 0.98 8.45
CA ARG A 97 -0.93 2.15 9.34
C ARG A 97 0.07 3.19 8.92
N ALA A 98 -0.33 4.45 9.03
CA ALA A 98 0.55 5.59 9.02
C ALA A 98 0.59 6.19 10.43
N VAL A 99 1.79 6.28 11.01
CA VAL A 99 1.99 6.70 12.40
C VAL A 99 2.93 7.90 12.42
N ASP A 100 2.53 8.95 13.14
CA ASP A 100 3.38 10.12 13.38
C ASP A 100 4.53 9.82 14.32
N GLY A 101 5.72 10.29 13.98
CA GLY A 101 6.95 9.98 14.72
C GLY A 101 7.11 10.69 16.05
N ARG A 102 6.32 11.74 16.34
CA ARG A 102 6.47 12.57 17.53
C ARG A 102 5.87 11.92 18.77
N SER A 103 4.62 11.50 18.67
CA SER A 103 3.87 10.95 19.82
C SER A 103 3.22 9.60 19.53
N GLU A 104 3.55 8.96 18.42
CA GLU A 104 3.02 7.67 17.99
C GLU A 104 1.49 7.70 17.72
N VAL A 105 0.96 8.85 17.29
CA VAL A 105 -0.44 8.97 16.88
C VAL A 105 -0.63 8.24 15.56
N ILE A 106 -1.61 7.36 15.48
CA ILE A 106 -2.03 6.71 14.23
C ILE A 106 -2.84 7.73 13.43
N THR A 107 -2.28 8.24 12.35
CA THR A 107 -2.87 9.32 11.55
C THR A 107 -3.73 8.81 10.39
N ALA A 108 -3.42 7.62 9.89
CA ALA A 108 -4.23 6.92 8.88
C ALA A 108 -4.13 5.42 9.06
N THR A 109 -5.17 4.70 8.68
CA THR A 109 -5.20 3.24 8.68
C THR A 109 -6.16 2.73 7.60
N GLU A 110 -5.78 1.61 6.98
CA GLU A 110 -6.55 0.98 5.91
C GLU A 110 -6.46 -0.54 6.06
N ALA A 111 -7.58 -1.23 5.85
CA ALA A 111 -7.64 -2.69 5.81
C ALA A 111 -7.79 -3.16 4.36
N THR A 112 -7.05 -4.21 4.00
CA THR A 112 -7.13 -4.84 2.69
C THR A 112 -7.27 -6.36 2.83
N PRO A 113 -7.69 -7.09 1.79
CA PRO A 113 -7.46 -8.53 1.74
C PRO A 113 -5.98 -8.85 1.95
N GLY A 114 -5.69 -9.98 2.61
CA GLY A 114 -4.32 -10.30 3.05
C GLY A 114 -3.30 -10.54 1.92
N ASP A 115 -3.75 -10.76 0.68
CA ASP A 115 -2.92 -10.99 -0.50
C ASP A 115 -2.56 -9.71 -1.29
N ILE A 116 -3.07 -8.55 -0.87
CA ILE A 116 -2.73 -7.28 -1.51
C ILE A 116 -1.28 -6.92 -1.22
N ASN A 117 -0.57 -6.46 -2.25
CA ASN A 117 0.80 -6.00 -2.08
C ASN A 117 0.83 -4.69 -1.27
N GLU A 118 1.45 -4.74 -0.10
CA GLU A 118 1.52 -3.61 0.83
C GLU A 118 2.17 -2.35 0.24
N ALA A 119 3.06 -2.50 -0.75
CA ALA A 119 3.67 -1.35 -1.43
C ALA A 119 2.64 -0.41 -2.08
N HIS A 120 1.51 -0.93 -2.53
CA HIS A 120 0.46 -0.15 -3.18
C HIS A 120 -0.27 0.78 -2.20
N GLU A 121 -0.20 0.51 -0.89
CA GLU A 121 -0.94 1.25 0.12
C GLU A 121 -0.16 2.45 0.69
N MET A 122 1.11 2.62 0.36
CA MET A 122 1.92 3.71 0.89
C MET A 122 1.37 5.09 0.50
N ILE A 123 1.11 5.30 -0.78
CA ILE A 123 0.62 6.60 -1.27
C ILE A 123 -0.80 6.88 -0.78
N PRO A 124 -1.78 5.95 -0.85
CA PRO A 124 -3.09 6.11 -0.22
C PRO A 124 -3.02 6.48 1.27
N LEU A 125 -2.11 5.87 2.03
CA LEU A 125 -1.93 6.20 3.44
C LEU A 125 -1.40 7.63 3.65
N LEU A 126 -0.47 8.11 2.82
CA LEU A 126 0.01 9.48 2.87
C LEU A 126 -1.07 10.49 2.52
N GLU A 127 -1.93 10.17 1.55
CA GLU A 127 -3.07 10.99 1.18
C GLU A 127 -4.11 11.03 2.31
N SER A 128 -4.42 9.87 2.91
CA SER A 128 -5.30 9.78 4.08
C SER A 128 -4.73 10.50 5.30
N HIS A 129 -3.41 10.41 5.53
CA HIS A 129 -2.73 11.20 6.56
C HIS A 129 -2.95 12.70 6.35
N HIS A 130 -2.73 13.19 5.12
CA HIS A 130 -2.95 14.60 4.81
C HIS A 130 -4.41 15.02 5.01
N LEU A 131 -5.37 14.22 4.58
CA LEU A 131 -6.79 14.49 4.78
C LEU A 131 -7.16 14.54 6.27
N ASN A 132 -6.63 13.63 7.09
CA ASN A 132 -6.96 13.53 8.50
C ASN A 132 -6.27 14.58 9.37
N THR A 133 -5.12 15.11 8.95
CA THR A 133 -4.30 16.03 9.76
C THR A 133 -4.23 17.44 9.20
N GLY A 134 -4.51 17.64 7.90
CA GLY A 134 -4.25 18.88 7.17
C GLY A 134 -2.76 19.12 6.87
N ILE A 135 -1.86 18.21 7.25
CA ILE A 135 -0.40 18.37 7.13
C ILE A 135 0.13 17.43 6.05
N LYS A 136 0.94 17.95 5.14
CA LYS A 136 1.64 17.12 4.16
C LYS A 136 2.90 16.52 4.78
N ALA A 137 3.11 15.22 4.57
CA ALA A 137 4.34 14.58 4.96
C ALA A 137 5.53 15.08 4.11
N ASN A 138 6.65 15.39 4.76
CA ASN A 138 7.92 15.70 4.09
C ASN A 138 8.79 14.46 3.95
N THR A 139 8.65 13.51 4.87
CA THR A 139 9.42 12.27 4.90
C THR A 139 8.48 11.08 5.17
N VAL A 140 8.57 10.05 4.38
CA VAL A 140 7.96 8.75 4.64
C VAL A 140 9.03 7.72 4.97
N VAL A 141 8.79 6.92 6.00
CA VAL A 141 9.70 5.86 6.45
C VAL A 141 8.97 4.53 6.38
N ALA A 142 9.49 3.60 5.60
CA ALA A 142 8.87 2.29 5.39
C ALA A 142 9.90 1.16 5.35
N ASP A 143 9.44 -0.10 5.29
CA ASP A 143 10.34 -1.24 5.13
C ASP A 143 10.71 -1.49 3.65
N SER A 144 11.53 -2.52 3.41
CA SER A 144 12.03 -2.86 2.07
C SER A 144 10.93 -3.25 1.09
N LYS A 145 9.78 -3.71 1.54
CA LYS A 145 8.68 -4.10 0.65
C LYS A 145 8.04 -2.90 -0.04
N TYR A 146 8.11 -1.73 0.62
CA TYR A 146 7.67 -0.46 0.04
C TYR A 146 8.69 0.16 -0.91
N GLY A 147 9.96 -0.31 -0.91
CA GLY A 147 11.07 0.22 -1.72
C GLY A 147 10.97 -0.13 -3.20
N THR A 148 9.83 0.10 -3.82
CA THR A 148 9.58 -0.12 -5.25
C THR A 148 9.91 1.12 -6.07
N VAL A 149 10.17 0.93 -7.36
CA VAL A 149 10.42 2.04 -8.31
C VAL A 149 9.24 3.01 -8.31
N GLU A 150 8.03 2.48 -8.34
CA GLU A 150 6.80 3.26 -8.36
C GLU A 150 6.67 4.15 -7.13
N ASN A 151 7.00 3.63 -5.94
CA ASN A 151 6.92 4.37 -4.69
C ASN A 151 8.00 5.45 -4.58
N PHE A 152 9.24 5.16 -4.99
CA PHE A 152 10.31 6.17 -5.03
C PHE A 152 9.93 7.33 -5.95
N LEU A 153 9.47 7.04 -7.16
CA LEU A 153 9.06 8.08 -8.11
C LEU A 153 7.81 8.83 -7.65
N ALA A 154 6.84 8.14 -7.07
CA ALA A 154 5.65 8.79 -6.52
C ALA A 154 5.97 9.73 -5.35
N CYS A 155 6.97 9.40 -4.53
CA CYS A 155 7.50 10.30 -3.50
C CYS A 155 8.24 11.48 -4.11
N HIS A 156 9.10 11.24 -5.12
CA HIS A 156 9.80 12.30 -5.85
C HIS A 156 8.82 13.33 -6.41
N ASP A 157 7.76 12.87 -7.11
CA ASP A 157 6.76 13.73 -7.75
C ASP A 157 5.95 14.57 -6.73
N ARG A 158 5.90 14.13 -5.47
CA ARG A 158 5.22 14.82 -4.36
C ARG A 158 6.17 15.66 -3.50
N GLY A 159 7.47 15.64 -3.79
CA GLY A 159 8.51 16.29 -2.98
C GLY A 159 8.65 15.66 -1.58
N VAL A 160 8.38 14.36 -1.45
CA VAL A 160 8.48 13.60 -0.19
C VAL A 160 9.79 12.83 -0.17
N GLU A 161 10.60 12.99 0.87
CA GLU A 161 11.82 12.20 1.10
C GLU A 161 11.43 10.77 1.51
N ALA A 162 11.91 9.76 0.77
CA ALA A 162 11.58 8.36 1.03
C ALA A 162 12.73 7.65 1.76
N HIS A 163 12.53 7.29 3.03
CA HIS A 163 13.45 6.49 3.82
C HIS A 163 12.99 5.03 3.86
N MET A 164 13.31 4.29 2.85
CA MET A 164 12.98 2.87 2.71
C MET A 164 14.11 2.14 1.97
N PRO A 165 14.47 0.91 2.38
CA PRO A 165 15.49 0.14 1.67
C PRO A 165 15.02 -0.19 0.25
N ASP A 166 15.92 -0.04 -0.73
CA ASP A 166 15.62 -0.44 -2.11
C ASP A 166 15.52 -1.97 -2.23
N LEU A 167 14.49 -2.47 -2.87
CA LEU A 167 14.35 -3.90 -3.17
C LEU A 167 15.49 -4.43 -4.04
N GLN A 168 16.13 -3.58 -4.85
CA GLN A 168 17.27 -3.97 -5.67
C GLN A 168 18.50 -4.31 -4.84
N GLU A 169 18.71 -3.72 -3.66
CA GLU A 169 19.84 -4.06 -2.79
C GLU A 169 19.85 -5.54 -2.37
N SER A 170 18.68 -6.10 -2.10
CA SER A 170 18.57 -7.54 -1.78
C SER A 170 18.95 -8.42 -2.96
N THR A 171 18.61 -7.98 -4.16
CA THR A 171 18.93 -8.64 -5.41
C THR A 171 20.42 -8.51 -5.71
N ALA A 172 21.04 -7.34 -5.52
CA ALA A 172 22.46 -7.11 -5.68
C ALA A 172 23.30 -8.03 -4.76
N LYS A 173 22.95 -8.11 -3.48
CA LYS A 173 23.61 -9.03 -2.52
C LYS A 173 23.50 -10.50 -2.93
N ARG A 174 22.38 -10.91 -3.54
CA ARG A 174 22.21 -12.26 -4.08
C ARG A 174 23.09 -12.51 -5.31
N ILE A 175 23.19 -11.53 -6.19
CA ILE A 175 24.02 -11.57 -7.40
C ILE A 175 25.51 -11.65 -7.02
N GLU A 176 25.94 -10.90 -6.03
CA GLU A 176 27.30 -10.93 -5.49
C GLU A 176 27.69 -12.31 -4.97
N LYS A 177 26.80 -12.97 -4.21
CA LYS A 177 26.99 -14.36 -3.75
C LYS A 177 27.14 -15.37 -4.89
N LEU A 178 26.66 -15.04 -6.09
CA LEU A 178 26.80 -15.88 -7.28
C LEU A 178 28.09 -15.58 -8.07
N ASN A 179 28.97 -14.69 -7.59
CA ASN A 179 30.15 -14.17 -8.30
C ASN A 179 29.83 -13.62 -9.70
N ILE A 180 28.69 -12.92 -9.81
CA ILE A 180 28.27 -12.24 -11.04
C ILE A 180 28.42 -10.73 -10.81
N PHE A 181 28.93 -10.01 -11.79
CA PHE A 181 29.07 -8.56 -11.73
C PHE A 181 27.71 -7.88 -11.44
N PRO A 182 27.65 -7.01 -10.43
CA PRO A 182 26.49 -6.18 -10.18
C PRO A 182 26.28 -5.14 -11.30
N GLU A 183 25.12 -4.51 -11.34
CA GLU A 183 24.76 -3.57 -12.43
C GLU A 183 25.60 -2.30 -12.40
N GLU A 184 26.08 -1.88 -11.26
CA GLU A 184 26.96 -0.72 -11.04
C GLU A 184 28.33 -0.86 -11.74
N ARG A 185 28.71 -2.06 -12.18
CA ARG A 185 29.91 -2.28 -13.00
C ARG A 185 29.70 -1.94 -14.46
N PHE A 186 28.48 -1.58 -14.86
CA PHE A 186 28.14 -1.18 -16.22
C PHE A 186 27.95 0.32 -16.26
N GLU A 187 28.81 1.01 -16.99
CA GLU A 187 28.81 2.48 -17.08
C GLU A 187 27.83 2.94 -18.16
N TYR A 188 26.91 3.81 -17.81
CA TYR A 188 25.98 4.42 -18.74
C TYR A 188 26.63 5.63 -19.42
N ASP A 189 26.57 5.66 -20.74
CA ASP A 189 26.97 6.77 -21.58
C ASP A 189 25.70 7.45 -22.11
N GLY A 190 25.35 8.61 -21.53
CA GLY A 190 24.15 9.35 -21.89
C GLY A 190 24.20 9.98 -23.28
N GLU A 191 25.40 10.31 -23.80
CA GLU A 191 25.53 10.91 -25.13
C GLU A 191 25.22 9.89 -26.24
N SER A 192 25.68 8.65 -26.07
CA SER A 192 25.45 7.59 -27.05
C SER A 192 24.22 6.70 -26.73
N ASP A 193 23.54 6.91 -25.60
CA ASP A 193 22.46 6.06 -25.07
C ASP A 193 22.89 4.57 -25.05
N THR A 194 24.06 4.28 -24.48
CA THR A 194 24.61 2.93 -24.40
C THR A 194 25.22 2.65 -23.03
N TYR A 195 25.37 1.37 -22.69
CA TYR A 195 26.18 0.94 -21.53
C TYR A 195 27.51 0.36 -21.99
N ARG A 196 28.56 0.61 -21.23
CA ARG A 196 29.84 -0.06 -21.35
C ARG A 196 29.91 -1.18 -20.33
N CYS A 197 30.14 -2.41 -20.76
CA CYS A 197 30.35 -3.55 -19.85
C CYS A 197 31.80 -3.63 -19.32
N PRO A 198 32.07 -4.40 -18.24
CA PRO A 198 33.41 -4.58 -17.70
C PRO A 198 34.48 -5.12 -18.69
N ALA A 199 34.05 -5.77 -19.78
CA ALA A 199 34.89 -6.19 -20.88
C ALA A 199 35.08 -5.12 -21.97
N GLY A 200 34.62 -3.87 -21.76
CA GLY A 200 34.74 -2.76 -22.71
C GLY A 200 33.72 -2.79 -23.87
N ASN A 201 32.84 -3.79 -23.95
CA ASN A 201 31.87 -3.86 -25.04
C ASN A 201 30.65 -2.95 -24.77
N ARG A 202 30.11 -2.39 -25.84
CA ARG A 202 28.91 -1.55 -25.78
C ARG A 202 27.63 -2.38 -25.82
N LEU A 203 26.72 -2.12 -24.87
CA LEU A 203 25.36 -2.61 -24.85
C LEU A 203 24.46 -1.52 -25.46
N LYS A 204 23.80 -1.86 -26.56
CA LYS A 204 22.91 -0.94 -27.28
C LYS A 204 21.48 -1.04 -26.74
N PRO A 205 20.68 0.04 -26.83
CA PRO A 205 19.28 -0.01 -26.50
C PRO A 205 18.54 -1.02 -27.39
N ARG A 206 17.62 -1.78 -26.81
CA ARG A 206 16.82 -2.77 -27.51
C ARG A 206 15.33 -2.53 -27.31
N SER A 207 14.72 -3.26 -26.37
CA SER A 207 13.29 -3.25 -26.14
C SER A 207 12.90 -2.14 -25.18
N LEU A 208 11.86 -1.37 -25.54
CA LEU A 208 11.19 -0.44 -24.63
C LEU A 208 9.94 -1.10 -24.07
N HIS A 209 9.90 -1.24 -22.74
CA HIS A 209 8.77 -1.79 -22.00
C HIS A 209 7.89 -0.66 -21.47
N LYS A 210 6.85 -0.32 -22.23
CA LYS A 210 5.94 0.81 -21.90
C LYS A 210 5.27 0.67 -20.53
N SER A 211 4.83 -0.54 -20.17
CA SER A 211 4.17 -0.81 -18.89
C SER A 211 5.09 -0.62 -17.67
N ARG A 212 6.39 -0.89 -17.83
CA ARG A 212 7.41 -0.75 -16.78
C ARG A 212 8.22 0.53 -16.91
N GLN A 213 7.95 1.33 -17.93
CA GLN A 213 8.71 2.54 -18.26
C GLN A 213 10.24 2.30 -18.25
N SER A 214 10.68 1.16 -18.80
CA SER A 214 12.08 0.75 -18.78
C SER A 214 12.55 0.33 -20.17
N ARG A 215 13.86 0.53 -20.42
CA ARG A 215 14.54 0.13 -21.64
C ARG A 215 15.59 -0.92 -21.32
N ASP A 216 15.66 -1.95 -22.16
CA ASP A 216 16.67 -3.00 -22.08
C ASP A 216 17.88 -2.62 -22.91
N TYR A 217 19.09 -2.85 -22.39
CA TYR A 217 20.35 -2.67 -23.07
C TYR A 217 21.10 -4.01 -23.10
N ALA A 218 21.56 -4.42 -24.28
CA ALA A 218 22.30 -5.66 -24.44
C ALA A 218 23.33 -5.56 -25.57
N ALA A 219 24.45 -6.27 -25.41
CA ALA A 219 25.37 -6.52 -26.49
C ALA A 219 24.87 -7.64 -27.41
N SER A 220 25.48 -7.83 -28.57
CA SER A 220 25.16 -8.95 -29.43
C SER A 220 25.51 -10.28 -28.77
N GLN A 221 24.72 -11.32 -29.04
CA GLN A 221 24.96 -12.65 -28.48
C GLN A 221 26.36 -13.20 -28.88
N LYS A 222 26.80 -12.91 -30.10
CA LYS A 222 28.12 -13.32 -30.61
C LYS A 222 29.27 -12.74 -29.77
N VAL A 223 29.19 -11.43 -29.44
CA VAL A 223 30.19 -10.74 -28.60
C VAL A 223 30.18 -11.31 -27.18
N CYS A 224 29.01 -11.54 -26.58
CA CYS A 224 28.92 -12.15 -25.26
C CYS A 224 29.38 -13.60 -25.24
N ALA A 225 29.16 -14.36 -26.32
CA ALA A 225 29.59 -15.76 -26.42
C ALA A 225 31.13 -15.90 -26.42
N ALA A 226 31.83 -14.99 -27.08
CA ALA A 226 33.28 -14.97 -27.17
C ALA A 226 33.98 -14.27 -25.97
N CYS A 227 33.24 -13.76 -25.01
CA CYS A 227 33.77 -12.95 -23.91
C CYS A 227 34.45 -13.80 -22.85
N GLN A 228 35.72 -13.50 -22.55
CA GLN A 228 36.54 -14.24 -21.57
C GLN A 228 35.97 -14.17 -20.14
N ILE A 229 35.37 -13.05 -19.75
CA ILE A 229 34.81 -12.83 -18.41
C ILE A 229 33.32 -13.16 -18.35
N ARG A 230 32.74 -13.86 -19.33
CA ARG A 230 31.34 -14.17 -19.42
C ARG A 230 30.80 -14.89 -18.18
N LYS A 231 31.57 -15.83 -17.61
CA LYS A 231 31.18 -16.60 -16.42
C LYS A 231 30.92 -15.70 -15.20
N GLN A 232 31.65 -14.57 -15.10
CA GLN A 232 31.47 -13.56 -14.05
C GLN A 232 30.39 -12.50 -14.40
N CYS A 233 29.93 -12.46 -15.64
CA CYS A 233 29.00 -11.47 -16.13
C CYS A 233 27.54 -12.00 -16.14
N THR A 234 27.35 -13.20 -16.71
CA THR A 234 26.00 -13.74 -16.88
C THR A 234 26.00 -15.26 -17.08
N ARG A 235 24.94 -15.91 -16.57
CA ARG A 235 24.63 -17.32 -16.86
C ARG A 235 23.67 -17.48 -18.05
N ASN A 236 23.10 -16.38 -18.54
CA ASN A 236 22.15 -16.40 -19.64
C ASN A 236 22.88 -16.68 -20.97
N LYS A 237 22.34 -17.60 -21.78
CA LYS A 237 22.87 -17.96 -23.11
C LYS A 237 22.87 -16.78 -24.08
N SER A 238 21.90 -15.88 -23.98
CA SER A 238 21.76 -14.68 -24.83
C SER A 238 22.68 -13.51 -24.44
N GLY A 239 23.40 -13.59 -23.30
CA GLY A 239 24.23 -12.50 -22.78
C GLY A 239 23.56 -11.75 -21.62
N ARG A 240 24.25 -10.69 -21.13
CA ARG A 240 23.74 -9.82 -20.07
C ARG A 240 22.80 -8.77 -20.66
N THR A 241 21.68 -8.57 -20.02
CA THR A 241 20.78 -7.44 -20.27
C THR A 241 20.78 -6.54 -19.04
N ILE A 242 20.98 -5.24 -19.24
CA ILE A 242 20.82 -4.20 -18.22
C ILE A 242 19.48 -3.52 -18.48
N LYS A 243 18.73 -3.26 -17.43
CA LYS A 243 17.46 -2.54 -17.50
C LYS A 243 17.66 -1.16 -16.92
N ARG A 244 17.25 -0.12 -17.67
CA ARG A 244 17.25 1.25 -17.19
C ARG A 244 15.82 1.79 -17.22
N HIS A 245 15.38 2.37 -16.14
CA HIS A 245 14.12 3.09 -16.09
C HIS A 245 14.21 4.39 -16.90
N LEU A 246 13.12 4.89 -17.48
CA LEU A 246 13.16 6.15 -18.25
C LEU A 246 13.47 7.37 -17.37
N ARG A 247 13.19 7.27 -16.07
CA ARG A 247 13.46 8.27 -15.02
C ARG A 247 14.53 7.77 -14.04
N GLU A 248 15.59 7.13 -14.54
CA GLU A 248 16.61 6.51 -13.67
C GLU A 248 17.37 7.54 -12.83
N GLU A 249 17.62 8.73 -13.36
CA GLU A 249 18.37 9.78 -12.65
C GLU A 249 17.62 10.26 -11.39
N GLU A 250 16.30 10.45 -11.51
CA GLU A 250 15.45 10.82 -10.37
C GLU A 250 15.39 9.67 -9.36
N LEU A 251 15.27 8.44 -9.85
CA LEU A 251 15.25 7.23 -9.05
C LEU A 251 16.57 7.03 -8.29
N ASP A 252 17.70 7.25 -8.93
CA ASP A 252 19.04 7.15 -8.31
C ASP A 252 19.21 8.20 -7.21
N GLY A 253 18.76 9.43 -7.44
CA GLY A 253 18.73 10.47 -6.40
C GLY A 253 17.92 10.07 -5.17
N MET A 254 16.75 9.48 -5.36
CA MET A 254 15.90 8.99 -4.28
C MET A 254 16.53 7.80 -3.53
N ARG A 255 17.16 6.87 -4.25
CA ARG A 255 17.89 5.74 -3.67
C ARG A 255 19.10 6.18 -2.86
N GLU A 256 19.85 7.16 -3.36
CA GLU A 256 21.01 7.72 -2.64
C GLU A 256 20.54 8.40 -1.33
N ALA A 257 19.50 9.23 -1.39
CA ALA A 257 18.91 9.84 -0.19
C ALA A 257 18.48 8.78 0.84
N SER A 258 17.90 7.67 0.37
CA SER A 258 17.49 6.55 1.23
C SER A 258 18.66 5.77 1.86
N ARG A 259 19.86 5.83 1.29
CA ARG A 259 21.09 5.23 1.85
C ARG A 259 21.78 6.12 2.88
N SER A 260 21.32 7.33 3.08
CA SER A 260 21.91 8.29 4.03
C SER A 260 21.90 7.77 5.46
N ALA A 261 22.81 8.28 6.30
CA ALA A 261 22.86 7.95 7.73
C ALA A 261 21.56 8.34 8.46
N LYS A 262 20.87 9.40 8.02
CA LYS A 262 19.56 9.84 8.52
C LYS A 262 18.50 8.78 8.19
N ALA A 263 18.41 8.35 6.93
CA ALA A 263 17.45 7.34 6.49
C ALA A 263 17.64 6.00 7.23
N LYS A 264 18.88 5.55 7.40
CA LYS A 264 19.19 4.31 8.15
C LYS A 264 18.73 4.37 9.61
N ARG A 265 18.90 5.52 10.29
CA ARG A 265 18.37 5.72 11.64
C ARG A 265 16.85 5.70 11.67
N ASP A 266 16.21 6.37 10.74
CA ASP A 266 14.74 6.42 10.64
C ASP A 266 14.15 5.02 10.36
N ILE A 267 14.74 4.24 9.46
CA ILE A 267 14.33 2.85 9.17
C ILE A 267 14.43 1.97 10.43
N LYS A 268 15.51 2.12 11.20
CA LYS A 268 15.65 1.40 12.48
C LYS A 268 14.60 1.85 13.49
N MET A 269 14.34 3.16 13.60
CA MET A 269 13.32 3.70 14.50
C MET A 269 11.92 3.21 14.12
N ARG A 270 11.60 3.13 12.81
CA ARG A 270 10.34 2.59 12.30
C ARG A 270 10.02 1.22 12.88
N GLN A 271 11.00 0.31 12.86
CA GLN A 271 10.77 -1.04 13.34
C GLN A 271 10.20 -1.04 14.75
N HIS A 272 10.87 -0.39 15.69
CA HIS A 272 10.41 -0.34 17.10
C HIS A 272 9.08 0.41 17.27
N LEU A 273 8.86 1.49 16.49
CA LEU A 273 7.66 2.29 16.59
C LEU A 273 6.44 1.49 16.10
N MET A 274 6.57 0.83 14.95
CA MET A 274 5.47 0.08 14.36
C MET A 274 5.18 -1.20 15.14
N GLU A 275 6.21 -1.92 15.61
CA GLU A 275 6.06 -3.07 16.51
C GLU A 275 5.25 -2.69 17.76
N ARG A 276 5.57 -1.53 18.40
CA ARG A 276 4.79 -1.04 19.54
C ARG A 276 3.36 -0.69 19.18
N SER A 277 3.14 -0.05 18.03
CA SER A 277 1.81 0.32 17.58
C SER A 277 0.92 -0.91 17.39
N TYR A 278 1.43 -1.97 16.76
CA TYR A 278 0.67 -3.20 16.57
C TYR A 278 0.54 -4.00 17.88
N ALA A 279 1.60 -4.10 18.68
CA ALA A 279 1.54 -4.77 19.99
C ALA A 279 0.50 -4.16 20.94
N ARG A 280 0.37 -2.83 20.95
CA ARG A 280 -0.73 -2.18 21.71
C ARG A 280 -2.11 -2.52 21.12
N GLY A 281 -2.19 -2.68 19.80
CA GLY A 281 -3.43 -3.07 19.11
C GLY A 281 -3.93 -4.44 19.57
N THR A 282 -3.04 -5.38 19.86
CA THR A 282 -3.45 -6.74 20.29
C THR A 282 -4.22 -6.75 21.61
N TRP A 283 -3.98 -5.80 22.50
CA TRP A 283 -4.78 -5.65 23.72
C TRP A 283 -6.25 -5.33 23.45
N TYR A 284 -6.56 -4.82 22.27
CA TYR A 284 -7.90 -4.49 21.79
C TYR A 284 -8.44 -5.47 20.73
N GLY A 285 -7.74 -6.61 20.56
CA GLY A 285 -8.13 -7.67 19.65
C GLY A 285 -7.78 -7.37 18.18
N PHE A 286 -6.65 -6.69 17.96
CA PHE A 286 -6.12 -6.39 16.62
C PHE A 286 -5.75 -7.66 15.84
N ASP A 287 -5.25 -8.70 16.49
CA ASP A 287 -4.68 -9.91 15.92
C ASP A 287 -5.71 -10.79 15.18
N ARG A 288 -7.00 -10.62 15.48
CA ARG A 288 -8.09 -11.38 14.86
C ARG A 288 -9.29 -10.51 14.52
N ALA A 289 -9.84 -10.70 13.32
CA ALA A 289 -11.10 -10.08 12.94
C ALA A 289 -12.25 -10.60 13.82
N ARG A 290 -13.02 -9.69 14.39
CA ARG A 290 -14.24 -10.01 15.18
C ARG A 290 -15.44 -10.22 14.29
N TRP A 291 -15.40 -9.68 13.09
CA TRP A 291 -16.47 -9.74 12.11
C TRP A 291 -15.94 -10.12 10.75
N ARG A 292 -16.79 -10.68 9.91
CA ARG A 292 -16.51 -11.05 8.53
C ARG A 292 -16.79 -9.88 7.59
N GLY A 293 -16.03 -9.79 6.53
CA GLY A 293 -16.15 -8.76 5.52
C GLY A 293 -15.21 -7.57 5.75
N LEU A 294 -14.56 -7.14 4.68
CA LEU A 294 -13.49 -6.13 4.70
C LEU A 294 -13.91 -4.82 5.39
N TRP A 295 -15.11 -4.30 5.08
CA TRP A 295 -15.59 -3.05 5.64
C TRP A 295 -15.77 -3.11 7.18
N ARG A 296 -16.12 -4.28 7.73
CA ARG A 296 -16.24 -4.46 9.18
C ARG A 296 -14.89 -4.57 9.86
N VAL A 297 -13.91 -5.20 9.19
CA VAL A 297 -12.52 -5.22 9.67
C VAL A 297 -11.94 -3.81 9.64
N GLN A 298 -12.26 -3.00 8.64
CA GLN A 298 -11.90 -1.59 8.60
C GLN A 298 -12.49 -0.81 9.78
N ILE A 299 -13.76 -1.03 10.14
CA ILE A 299 -14.37 -0.41 11.33
C ILE A 299 -13.65 -0.87 12.60
N GLN A 300 -13.34 -2.16 12.74
CA GLN A 300 -12.58 -2.67 13.88
C GLN A 300 -11.24 -1.93 14.01
N GLU A 301 -10.53 -1.74 12.91
CA GLU A 301 -9.25 -1.06 12.91
C GLU A 301 -9.37 0.42 13.25
N TYR A 302 -10.40 1.11 12.76
CA TYR A 302 -10.68 2.49 13.16
C TYR A 302 -10.93 2.61 14.66
N LEU A 303 -11.66 1.67 15.26
CA LEU A 303 -11.90 1.64 16.71
C LEU A 303 -10.62 1.37 17.49
N VAL A 304 -9.81 0.40 17.07
CA VAL A 304 -8.53 0.07 17.70
C VAL A 304 -7.58 1.27 17.64
N SER A 305 -7.46 1.90 16.48
CA SER A 305 -6.63 3.09 16.28
C SER A 305 -7.14 4.28 17.09
N ALA A 306 -8.46 4.49 17.17
CA ALA A 306 -9.06 5.55 17.98
C ALA A 306 -8.76 5.37 19.47
N VAL A 307 -8.87 4.15 20.00
CA VAL A 307 -8.55 3.87 21.41
C VAL A 307 -7.06 4.12 21.69
N GLN A 308 -6.16 3.72 20.80
CA GLN A 308 -4.73 4.00 20.94
C GLN A 308 -4.46 5.51 20.93
N ASN A 309 -5.08 6.26 20.02
CA ASN A 309 -4.94 7.71 19.95
C ASN A 309 -5.53 8.42 21.19
N ILE A 310 -6.64 7.91 21.76
CA ILE A 310 -7.17 8.39 23.05
C ILE A 310 -6.12 8.21 24.16
N GLN A 311 -5.46 7.05 24.23
CA GLN A 311 -4.41 6.83 25.24
C GLN A 311 -3.23 7.79 25.08
N VAL A 312 -2.81 8.05 23.83
CA VAL A 312 -1.77 9.06 23.54
C VAL A 312 -2.23 10.44 23.99
N LEU A 313 -3.46 10.81 23.69
CA LEU A 313 -4.06 12.09 24.08
C LEU A 313 -4.13 12.23 25.61
N LEU A 314 -4.59 11.19 26.31
CA LEU A 314 -4.66 11.17 27.77
C LEU A 314 -3.27 11.26 28.44
N ARG A 315 -2.27 10.61 27.85
CA ARG A 315 -0.92 10.56 28.40
C ARG A 315 -0.12 11.85 28.18
N TYR A 316 -0.28 12.47 27.02
CA TYR A 316 0.59 13.58 26.60
C TYR A 316 -0.17 14.88 26.30
N GLY A 317 -1.49 14.83 26.18
CA GLY A 317 -2.30 16.00 25.82
C GLY A 317 -2.34 17.03 26.95
N SER A 318 -2.08 18.26 26.64
CA SER A 318 -2.15 19.39 27.57
C SER A 318 -3.57 19.70 28.08
N TYR A 319 -4.60 19.18 27.41
CA TYR A 319 -6.01 19.37 27.81
C TYR A 319 -6.34 18.90 29.22
N LEU A 320 -5.60 17.90 29.72
CA LEU A 320 -5.80 17.38 31.08
C LEU A 320 -5.32 18.30 32.19
N LYS A 321 -4.60 19.39 31.83
CA LYS A 321 -4.18 20.42 32.81
C LYS A 321 -5.21 21.54 32.98
N THR A 322 -6.27 21.54 32.18
CA THR A 322 -7.37 22.51 32.26
C THR A 322 -8.52 22.00 33.11
N SER A 323 -9.31 22.92 33.70
CA SER A 323 -10.44 22.55 34.54
C SER A 323 -11.47 21.69 33.80
N PRO A 324 -12.19 20.78 34.46
CA PRO A 324 -13.20 19.92 33.83
C PRO A 324 -14.25 20.67 32.99
N SER A 325 -14.60 21.90 33.39
CA SER A 325 -15.54 22.75 32.65
C SER A 325 -15.01 23.23 31.31
N VAL A 326 -13.75 23.64 31.25
CA VAL A 326 -13.07 24.07 30.00
C VAL A 326 -12.85 22.87 29.08
N MET A 327 -12.51 21.73 29.64
CA MET A 327 -12.37 20.48 28.92
C MET A 327 -13.72 20.05 28.27
N MET A 328 -14.82 20.13 28.99
CA MET A 328 -16.14 19.79 28.46
C MET A 328 -16.57 20.73 27.35
N GLU A 329 -16.26 22.01 27.45
CA GLU A 329 -16.54 23.00 26.40
C GLU A 329 -15.71 22.75 25.15
N GLN A 330 -14.42 22.37 25.29
CA GLN A 330 -13.55 22.01 24.17
C GLN A 330 -13.99 20.73 23.49
N ILE A 331 -14.39 19.71 24.27
CA ILE A 331 -14.96 18.46 23.73
C ILE A 331 -16.25 18.76 22.95
N LYS A 332 -17.16 19.60 23.50
CA LYS A 332 -18.37 20.00 22.80
C LYS A 332 -18.07 20.69 21.48
N ARG A 333 -17.12 21.63 21.46
CA ARG A 333 -16.71 22.35 20.24
C ARG A 333 -16.08 21.40 19.20
N ALA A 334 -15.23 20.46 19.63
CA ALA A 334 -14.65 19.45 18.75
C ALA A 334 -15.73 18.54 18.16
N MET A 335 -16.61 17.98 18.99
CA MET A 335 -17.74 17.15 18.53
C MET A 335 -18.68 17.90 17.58
N THR A 336 -18.96 19.19 17.85
CA THR A 336 -19.81 20.01 16.97
C THR A 336 -19.16 20.26 15.62
N ARG A 337 -17.82 20.42 15.59
CA ARG A 337 -17.05 20.58 14.36
C ARG A 337 -17.01 19.29 13.54
N ASP A 338 -16.75 18.15 14.20
CA ASP A 338 -16.71 16.85 13.57
C ASP A 338 -18.06 16.44 13.00
N ILE A 339 -19.16 16.72 13.75
CA ILE A 339 -20.52 16.52 13.28
C ILE A 339 -20.82 17.44 12.08
N ARG A 340 -20.41 18.70 12.10
CA ARG A 340 -20.60 19.63 11.00
C ARG A 340 -19.82 19.20 9.76
N SER A 341 -18.54 18.81 9.92
CA SER A 341 -17.70 18.26 8.84
C SER A 341 -18.30 16.96 8.27
N PHE A 342 -18.84 16.10 9.13
CA PHE A 342 -19.52 14.86 8.70
C PHE A 342 -20.83 15.17 7.96
N LEU A 343 -21.61 16.15 8.43
CA LEU A 343 -22.84 16.59 7.76
C LEU A 343 -22.52 17.24 6.40
N ASP A 344 -21.49 18.09 6.33
CA ASP A 344 -21.03 18.70 5.08
C ASP A 344 -20.56 17.62 4.07
N TYR A 345 -19.83 16.60 4.55
CA TYR A 345 -19.42 15.46 3.73
C TYR A 345 -20.61 14.58 3.32
N ALA A 346 -21.54 14.31 4.25
CA ALA A 346 -22.77 13.56 3.98
C ALA A 346 -23.67 14.33 3.00
N GLU A 347 -23.75 15.64 3.10
CA GLU A 347 -24.50 16.51 2.18
C GLU A 347 -23.85 16.52 0.79
N LEU A 348 -22.52 16.57 0.71
CA LEU A 348 -21.76 16.45 -0.54
C LEU A 348 -21.96 15.07 -1.19
N MET A 349 -21.96 14.00 -0.39
CA MET A 349 -22.22 12.64 -0.87
C MET A 349 -23.69 12.42 -1.21
N SER A 350 -24.62 12.95 -0.41
CA SER A 350 -26.06 12.85 -0.67
C SER A 350 -26.46 13.63 -1.91
N SER A 351 -25.86 14.80 -2.19
CA SER A 351 -26.12 15.54 -3.42
C SER A 351 -25.71 14.75 -4.66
N LYS A 352 -24.58 14.02 -4.63
CA LYS A 352 -24.15 13.14 -5.72
C LYS A 352 -24.98 11.87 -5.84
N ILE A 353 -25.38 11.27 -4.71
CA ILE A 353 -26.23 10.08 -4.69
C ILE A 353 -27.66 10.43 -5.07
N VAL A 354 -28.22 11.51 -4.51
CA VAL A 354 -29.58 11.98 -4.81
C VAL A 354 -29.70 12.43 -6.25
N GLN A 355 -28.71 13.11 -6.82
CA GLN A 355 -28.68 13.43 -8.25
C GLN A 355 -28.63 12.16 -9.11
N SER A 356 -27.82 11.16 -8.75
CA SER A 356 -27.73 9.91 -9.50
C SER A 356 -29.01 9.05 -9.36
N VAL A 357 -29.65 9.05 -8.18
CA VAL A 357 -30.89 8.31 -7.91
C VAL A 357 -32.09 9.03 -8.54
N LEU A 358 -32.19 10.35 -8.43
CA LEU A 358 -33.22 11.16 -9.10
C LEU A 358 -33.12 11.06 -10.60
N PHE A 359 -31.92 11.11 -11.18
CA PHE A 359 -31.71 10.95 -12.63
C PHE A 359 -32.17 9.57 -13.11
N ARG A 360 -31.87 8.49 -12.36
CA ARG A 360 -32.34 7.12 -12.65
C ARG A 360 -33.85 6.96 -12.44
N PHE A 361 -34.46 7.65 -11.48
CA PHE A 361 -35.89 7.57 -11.23
C PHE A 361 -36.69 8.36 -12.28
N ILE A 362 -36.22 9.52 -12.69
CA ILE A 362 -36.84 10.35 -13.73
C ILE A 362 -36.69 9.66 -15.09
N TYR A 363 -35.54 9.09 -15.40
CA TYR A 363 -35.34 8.37 -16.69
C TYR A 363 -36.19 7.10 -16.78
N ARG A 364 -36.40 6.37 -15.66
CA ARG A 364 -37.30 5.20 -15.62
C ARG A 364 -38.79 5.58 -15.74
N ARG A 365 -39.20 6.77 -15.33
CA ARG A 365 -40.58 7.21 -15.47
C ARG A 365 -40.89 7.79 -16.86
N LEU A 366 -39.93 8.39 -17.52
CA LEU A 366 -40.11 8.91 -18.88
C LEU A 366 -40.16 7.79 -19.92
N SER A 367 -39.43 6.69 -19.72
CA SER A 367 -39.48 5.49 -20.60
C SER A 367 -40.76 4.65 -20.43
N PHE A 368 -41.65 4.98 -19.47
CA PHE A 368 -42.95 4.32 -19.26
C PHE A 368 -44.15 5.12 -19.82
N ILE A 369 -43.89 6.32 -20.36
CA ILE A 369 -44.94 7.20 -20.91
C ILE A 369 -44.90 7.20 -22.46
N GLU A 370 -43.84 6.64 -23.08
CA GLU A 370 -43.69 6.51 -24.52
C GLU A 370 -43.82 5.06 -25.06
N GLY A 371 -44.40 4.14 -24.24
CA GLY A 371 -44.68 2.76 -24.63
C GLY A 371 -46.15 2.39 -24.56
#